data_4dc3e503dac93687e54386d340005e83
#
_entry.id   4dc3e503dac93687e54386d340005e83
#
_cell.length_a   1.000
_cell.length_b   1.000
_cell.length_c   1.000
_cell.angle_alpha   90.00
_cell.angle_beta   90.00
_cell.angle_gamma   90.00
#
_symmetry.space_group_name_H-M   'P 1'
#
loop_
_entity.id
_entity.type
_entity.pdbx_description
1 polymer ?
#
loop_
_entity_poly.entity_id
_entity_poly.type
_entity_poly.pdbx_seq_one_letter_code
_entity_poly.pdbx_strand_id
1 'polypeptide(L)'
;QRANMALRMQLADVSSQAAKNARELEELRRIAAPIIDPEAQRVTLVSTKAVPQPQGKAFYLRNRSSLVFLANNMPPLPPRKVYELWLIPVRGAPIPAGVFTPDAHGSASVVNPVLPAAVEAKAFAITVENETGAAAPTMPIVMMGAGE
;
A
#
# COMPACT_ATOMS: atom_id res chain seq x y z
N GLN A 1 46.36 -24.43 3.99
CA GLN A 1 45.82 -23.55 5.02
C GLN A 1 45.19 -22.26 4.43
N ARG A 2 45.91 -21.62 3.49
CA ARG A 2 45.36 -20.47 2.76
C ARG A 2 44.14 -20.88 1.93
N ALA A 3 44.21 -22.07 1.33
CA ALA A 3 43.08 -22.61 0.52
C ALA A 3 41.83 -22.86 1.41
N ASN A 4 42.04 -23.34 2.65
CA ASN A 4 40.92 -23.54 3.58
C ASN A 4 40.28 -22.23 4.01
N MET A 5 41.10 -21.19 4.25
CA MET A 5 40.57 -19.88 4.60
C MET A 5 39.78 -19.27 3.45
N ALA A 6 40.33 -19.36 2.22
CA ALA A 6 39.64 -18.87 1.04
C ALA A 6 38.32 -19.59 0.81
N LEU A 7 38.29 -20.91 1.00
CA LEU A 7 37.09 -21.72 0.86
C LEU A 7 36.04 -21.34 1.92
N ARG A 8 36.47 -21.15 3.17
CA ARG A 8 35.58 -20.72 4.25
C ARG A 8 34.99 -19.34 3.98
N MET A 9 35.80 -18.42 3.45
CA MET A 9 35.31 -17.10 3.07
C MET A 9 34.31 -17.16 1.94
N GLN A 10 34.54 -18.03 0.94
CA GLN A 10 33.60 -18.25 -0.13
C GLN A 10 32.27 -18.86 0.37
N LEU A 11 32.34 -19.83 1.28
CA LEU A 11 31.15 -20.43 1.89
C LEU A 11 30.36 -19.40 2.70
N ALA A 12 31.04 -18.57 3.47
CA ALA A 12 30.41 -17.51 4.24
C ALA A 12 29.72 -16.49 3.32
N ASP A 13 30.38 -16.15 2.20
CA ASP A 13 29.86 -15.22 1.22
C ASP A 13 28.61 -15.76 0.52
N VAL A 14 28.66 -17.03 0.09
CA VAL A 14 27.52 -17.70 -0.54
C VAL A 14 26.36 -17.82 0.44
N SER A 15 26.66 -18.19 1.69
CA SER A 15 25.63 -18.31 2.74
C SER A 15 24.99 -16.96 3.04
N SER A 16 25.79 -15.90 3.11
CA SER A 16 25.30 -14.52 3.31
C SER A 16 24.41 -14.06 2.15
N GLN A 17 24.83 -14.36 0.94
CA GLN A 17 24.07 -14.00 -0.28
C GLN A 17 22.75 -14.78 -0.32
N ALA A 18 22.76 -16.07 0.03
CA ALA A 18 21.55 -16.89 0.07
C ALA A 18 20.55 -16.36 1.11
N ALA A 19 21.05 -15.97 2.28
CA ALA A 19 20.20 -15.39 3.32
C ALA A 19 19.58 -14.06 2.88
N LYS A 20 20.36 -13.22 2.20
CA LYS A 20 19.88 -11.96 1.64
C LYS A 20 18.82 -12.19 0.58
N ASN A 21 19.05 -13.14 -0.33
CA ASN A 21 18.09 -13.49 -1.38
C ASN A 21 16.79 -14.02 -0.78
N ALA A 22 16.89 -14.84 0.26
CA ALA A 22 15.71 -15.38 0.95
C ALA A 22 14.87 -14.26 1.58
N ARG A 23 15.53 -13.28 2.20
CA ARG A 23 14.83 -12.12 2.77
C ARG A 23 14.15 -11.27 1.71
N GLU A 24 14.82 -11.03 0.59
CA GLU A 24 14.25 -10.28 -0.52
C GLU A 24 13.02 -11.00 -1.11
N LEU A 25 13.12 -12.33 -1.27
CA LEU A 25 12.00 -13.12 -1.77
C LEU A 25 10.82 -13.09 -0.81
N GLU A 26 11.07 -13.22 0.49
CA GLU A 26 10.02 -13.16 1.51
C GLU A 26 9.33 -11.79 1.51
N GLU A 27 10.09 -10.72 1.37
CA GLU A 27 9.53 -9.38 1.27
C GLU A 27 8.68 -9.20 0.02
N LEU A 28 9.15 -9.71 -1.13
CA LEU A 28 8.37 -9.67 -2.37
C LEU A 28 7.07 -10.46 -2.23
N ARG A 29 7.10 -11.62 -1.58
CA ARG A 29 5.89 -12.42 -1.33
C ARG A 29 4.90 -11.66 -0.45
N ARG A 30 5.40 -10.98 0.57
CA ARG A 30 4.57 -10.21 1.47
C ARG A 30 3.87 -9.05 0.76
N ILE A 31 4.58 -8.38 -0.14
CA ILE A 31 4.01 -7.30 -0.97
C ILE A 31 3.02 -7.86 -1.98
N ALA A 32 3.34 -8.98 -2.61
CA ALA A 32 2.52 -9.57 -3.66
C ALA A 32 1.27 -10.28 -3.12
N ALA A 33 1.29 -10.75 -1.87
CA ALA A 33 0.22 -11.58 -1.32
C ALA A 33 -1.17 -10.96 -1.48
N PRO A 34 -1.39 -9.68 -1.14
CA PRO A 34 -2.73 -9.11 -1.32
C PRO A 34 -3.16 -9.03 -2.78
N ILE A 35 -2.22 -8.96 -3.70
CA ILE A 35 -2.52 -8.83 -5.14
C ILE A 35 -2.92 -10.17 -5.73
N ILE A 36 -2.24 -11.25 -5.36
CA ILE A 36 -2.39 -12.56 -6.00
C ILE A 36 -3.27 -13.53 -5.22
N ASP A 37 -3.55 -13.29 -3.95
CA ASP A 37 -4.35 -14.20 -3.14
C ASP A 37 -5.81 -14.15 -3.60
N PRO A 38 -6.43 -15.32 -3.92
CA PRO A 38 -7.85 -15.32 -4.32
C PRO A 38 -8.80 -14.83 -3.23
N GLU A 39 -8.40 -14.89 -1.97
CA GLU A 39 -9.20 -14.40 -0.83
C GLU A 39 -9.12 -12.87 -0.67
N ALA A 40 -8.21 -12.21 -1.37
CA ALA A 40 -8.05 -10.77 -1.24
C ALA A 40 -9.24 -10.02 -1.84
N GLN A 41 -9.68 -9.00 -1.13
CA GLN A 41 -10.70 -8.09 -1.60
C GLN A 41 -10.06 -7.10 -2.57
N ARG A 42 -10.65 -6.96 -3.75
CA ARG A 42 -10.19 -6.01 -4.78
C ARG A 42 -11.21 -4.90 -4.90
N VAL A 43 -10.75 -3.66 -4.75
CA VAL A 43 -11.63 -2.49 -4.77
C VAL A 43 -11.05 -1.49 -5.75
N THR A 44 -11.86 -1.06 -6.71
CA THR A 44 -11.50 0.01 -7.64
C THR A 44 -12.04 1.32 -7.11
N LEU A 45 -11.15 2.30 -6.91
CA LEU A 45 -11.52 3.64 -6.48
C LEU A 45 -11.55 4.56 -7.69
N VAL A 46 -12.60 5.35 -7.78
CA VAL A 46 -12.77 6.29 -8.88
C VAL A 46 -13.17 7.66 -8.35
N SER A 47 -12.85 8.68 -9.12
CA SER A 47 -13.32 10.04 -8.91
C SER A 47 -14.39 10.35 -9.94
N THR A 48 -15.44 11.03 -9.51
CA THR A 48 -16.52 11.44 -10.42
C THR A 48 -16.30 12.83 -11.02
N LYS A 49 -15.27 13.55 -10.58
CA LYS A 49 -15.13 14.97 -10.89
C LYS A 49 -13.89 15.35 -11.72
N ALA A 50 -12.89 14.48 -11.83
CA ALA A 50 -11.64 14.81 -12.52
C ALA A 50 -11.66 14.39 -13.99
N VAL A 51 -10.99 15.17 -14.85
CA VAL A 51 -10.76 14.85 -16.25
C VAL A 51 -9.31 15.20 -16.60
N PRO A 52 -8.45 14.22 -16.98
CA PRO A 52 -8.72 12.79 -16.97
C PRO A 52 -9.00 12.26 -15.57
N GLN A 53 -9.76 11.19 -15.48
CA GLN A 53 -10.16 10.67 -14.19
C GLN A 53 -9.00 9.91 -13.54
N PRO A 54 -8.66 10.21 -12.27
CA PRO A 54 -7.75 9.38 -11.53
C PRO A 54 -8.39 8.03 -11.24
N GLN A 55 -7.54 7.01 -11.14
CA GLN A 55 -7.96 5.65 -10.81
C GLN A 55 -7.06 5.08 -9.73
N GLY A 56 -7.65 4.29 -8.86
CA GLY A 56 -6.91 3.58 -7.83
C GLY A 56 -7.45 2.18 -7.66
N LYS A 57 -6.56 1.28 -7.23
CA LYS A 57 -6.92 -0.09 -6.93
C LYS A 57 -6.36 -0.49 -5.59
N ALA A 58 -7.24 -0.96 -4.70
CA ALA A 58 -6.86 -1.48 -3.40
C ALA A 58 -7.00 -3.00 -3.41
N PHE A 59 -5.98 -3.67 -2.90
CA PHE A 59 -5.94 -5.11 -2.70
C PHE A 59 -5.77 -5.35 -1.21
N TYR A 60 -6.83 -5.84 -0.57
CA TYR A 60 -6.83 -6.00 0.88
C TYR A 60 -7.01 -7.46 1.27
N LEU A 61 -6.05 -7.97 2.01
CA LEU A 61 -6.07 -9.33 2.54
C LEU A 61 -6.31 -9.25 4.04
N ARG A 62 -7.57 -9.40 4.43
CA ARG A 62 -8.03 -9.20 5.80
C ARG A 62 -7.33 -10.10 6.81
N ASN A 63 -7.14 -11.38 6.47
CA ASN A 63 -6.55 -12.35 7.41
C ASN A 63 -5.08 -12.07 7.73
N ARG A 64 -4.42 -11.23 6.95
CA ARG A 64 -3.04 -10.79 7.19
C ARG A 64 -2.93 -9.31 7.49
N SER A 65 -4.04 -8.60 7.51
CA SER A 65 -4.08 -7.13 7.65
C SER A 65 -3.11 -6.47 6.66
N SER A 66 -3.06 -7.02 5.45
CA SER A 66 -2.12 -6.61 4.40
C SER A 66 -2.88 -5.86 3.31
N LEU A 67 -2.35 -4.71 2.92
CA LEU A 67 -2.98 -3.84 1.95
C LEU A 67 -1.94 -3.33 0.97
N VAL A 68 -2.27 -3.40 -0.32
CA VAL A 68 -1.53 -2.72 -1.38
C VAL A 68 -2.50 -1.83 -2.13
N PHE A 69 -2.15 -0.56 -2.26
CA PHE A 69 -2.94 0.40 -3.02
C PHE A 69 -2.07 0.98 -4.13
N LEU A 70 -2.62 1.00 -5.34
CA LEU A 70 -1.96 1.54 -6.52
C LEU A 70 -2.86 2.58 -7.16
N ALA A 71 -2.30 3.73 -7.50
CA ALA A 71 -3.05 4.83 -8.13
C ALA A 71 -2.33 5.35 -9.36
N ASN A 72 -3.11 5.86 -10.31
CA ASN A 72 -2.58 6.55 -11.47
C ASN A 72 -3.47 7.74 -11.83
N ASN A 73 -2.92 8.65 -12.63
CA ASN A 73 -3.59 9.89 -13.05
C ASN A 73 -4.04 10.77 -11.88
N MET A 74 -3.35 10.67 -10.74
CA MET A 74 -3.67 11.52 -9.60
C MET A 74 -3.24 12.94 -9.87
N PRO A 75 -4.13 13.94 -9.67
CA PRO A 75 -3.74 15.34 -9.82
C PRO A 75 -2.64 15.74 -8.83
N PRO A 76 -1.72 16.62 -9.23
CA PRO A 76 -0.73 17.13 -8.30
C PRO A 76 -1.39 17.95 -7.19
N LEU A 77 -0.76 17.98 -6.03
CA LEU A 77 -1.26 18.71 -4.87
C LEU A 77 -0.40 19.95 -4.61
N PRO A 78 -0.99 20.98 -3.97
CA PRO A 78 -0.21 22.11 -3.50
C PRO A 78 0.82 21.67 -2.46
N PRO A 79 1.86 22.51 -2.19
CA PRO A 79 2.80 22.20 -1.14
C PRO A 79 2.12 21.95 0.20
N ARG A 80 2.69 21.03 0.97
CA ARG A 80 2.23 20.64 2.31
C ARG A 80 0.90 19.90 2.34
N LYS A 81 0.41 19.45 1.18
CA LYS A 81 -0.77 18.59 1.10
C LYS A 81 -0.37 17.21 0.63
N VAL A 82 -1.06 16.20 1.12
CA VAL A 82 -0.92 14.81 0.72
C VAL A 82 -2.30 14.22 0.48
N TYR A 83 -2.33 13.12 -0.26
CA TYR A 83 -3.51 12.25 -0.26
C TYR A 83 -3.42 11.31 0.92
N GLU A 84 -4.55 11.01 1.53
CA GLU A 84 -4.65 9.99 2.58
C GLU A 84 -5.65 8.93 2.18
N LEU A 85 -5.22 7.67 2.29
CA LEU A 85 -6.06 6.51 2.04
C LEU A 85 -6.74 6.11 3.33
N TRP A 86 -8.04 5.78 3.23
CA TRP A 86 -8.88 5.40 4.36
C TRP A 86 -9.48 4.04 4.10
N LEU A 87 -9.41 3.17 5.09
CA LEU A 87 -10.19 1.95 5.13
C LEU A 87 -11.49 2.26 5.87
N ILE A 88 -12.62 2.09 5.19
CA ILE A 88 -13.93 2.31 5.79
C ILE A 88 -14.42 0.96 6.29
N PRO A 89 -14.42 0.72 7.60
CA PRO A 89 -14.85 -0.57 8.12
C PRO A 89 -16.36 -0.72 8.04
N VAL A 90 -16.83 -1.96 8.12
CA VAL A 90 -18.27 -2.25 8.21
C VAL A 90 -18.86 -1.61 9.45
N ARG A 91 -18.07 -1.57 10.53
CA ARG A 91 -18.48 -0.94 11.79
C ARG A 91 -17.36 -0.04 12.31
N GLY A 92 -17.73 1.15 12.74
CA GLY A 92 -16.82 2.09 13.34
C GLY A 92 -16.36 3.20 12.39
N ALA A 93 -15.45 4.00 12.86
CA ALA A 93 -14.95 5.17 12.15
C ALA A 93 -13.94 4.79 11.06
N PRO A 94 -13.75 5.64 10.04
CA PRO A 94 -12.71 5.42 9.05
C PRO A 94 -11.34 5.27 9.68
N ILE A 95 -10.55 4.37 9.13
CA ILE A 95 -9.22 4.01 9.63
C ILE A 95 -8.17 4.56 8.67
N PRO A 96 -7.19 5.36 9.15
CA PRO A 96 -6.11 5.81 8.28
C PRO A 96 -5.31 4.62 7.73
N ALA A 97 -5.09 4.60 6.44
CA ALA A 97 -4.41 3.51 5.75
C ALA A 97 -3.21 4.01 4.93
N GLY A 98 -2.62 5.11 5.34
CA GLY A 98 -1.40 5.65 4.75
C GLY A 98 -1.60 6.94 3.98
N VAL A 99 -0.54 7.71 3.91
CA VAL A 99 -0.50 8.95 3.13
C VAL A 99 0.41 8.76 1.93
N PHE A 100 0.13 9.49 0.85
CA PHE A 100 0.96 9.40 -0.35
C PHE A 100 0.90 10.69 -1.15
N THR A 101 1.94 10.88 -1.95
CA THR A 101 2.04 11.99 -2.89
C THR A 101 2.30 11.39 -4.27
N PRO A 102 1.54 11.78 -5.30
CA PRO A 102 1.79 11.25 -6.65
C PRO A 102 3.13 11.77 -7.21
N ASP A 103 3.73 10.96 -8.06
CA ASP A 103 4.92 11.36 -8.80
C ASP A 103 4.56 12.29 -9.98
N ALA A 104 5.56 12.62 -10.81
CA ALA A 104 5.37 13.50 -11.96
C ALA A 104 4.37 12.96 -12.98
N HIS A 105 4.13 11.65 -12.98
CA HIS A 105 3.17 10.99 -13.89
C HIS A 105 1.79 10.79 -13.24
N GLY A 106 1.63 11.22 -11.99
CA GLY A 106 0.39 11.02 -11.26
C GLY A 106 0.24 9.61 -10.68
N SER A 107 1.32 8.86 -10.58
CA SER A 107 1.32 7.51 -10.03
C SER A 107 1.73 7.53 -8.56
N ALA A 108 1.16 6.63 -7.79
CA ALA A 108 1.47 6.48 -6.37
C ALA A 108 1.14 5.08 -5.89
N SER A 109 1.73 4.70 -4.78
CA SER A 109 1.44 3.42 -4.14
C SER A 109 1.51 3.52 -2.62
N VAL A 110 0.72 2.70 -1.95
CA VAL A 110 0.81 2.48 -0.51
C VAL A 110 0.93 0.98 -0.31
N VAL A 111 1.95 0.55 0.41
CA VAL A 111 2.24 -0.86 0.62
C VAL A 111 2.29 -1.15 2.11
N ASN A 112 1.44 -2.05 2.56
CA ASN A 112 1.37 -2.57 3.92
C ASN A 112 1.44 -1.48 5.01
N PRO A 113 0.50 -0.53 5.00
CA PRO A 113 0.40 0.43 6.11
C PRO A 113 0.04 -0.31 7.39
N VAL A 114 0.29 0.34 8.53
CA VAL A 114 -0.07 -0.23 9.83
C VAL A 114 -1.59 -0.19 9.95
N LEU A 115 -2.21 -1.35 10.06
CA LEU A 115 -3.66 -1.50 10.17
C LEU A 115 -4.02 -2.33 11.39
N PRO A 116 -5.19 -2.09 12.01
CA PRO A 116 -5.72 -2.99 13.02
C PRO A 116 -5.93 -4.39 12.46
N ALA A 117 -5.87 -5.40 13.35
CA ALA A 117 -5.96 -6.80 12.93
C ALA A 117 -7.34 -7.14 12.38
N ALA A 118 -7.36 -7.78 11.22
CA ALA A 118 -8.52 -8.48 10.65
C ALA A 118 -9.80 -7.62 10.54
N VAL A 119 -9.66 -6.34 10.20
CA VAL A 119 -10.82 -5.44 10.02
C VAL A 119 -11.55 -5.76 8.73
N GLU A 120 -12.86 -5.87 8.81
CA GLU A 120 -13.70 -6.06 7.62
C GLU A 120 -13.91 -4.71 6.94
N ALA A 121 -13.47 -4.60 5.69
CA ALA A 121 -13.54 -3.36 4.93
C ALA A 121 -14.84 -3.30 4.12
N LYS A 122 -15.61 -2.24 4.31
CA LYS A 122 -16.78 -1.92 3.51
C LYS A 122 -16.40 -1.17 2.24
N ALA A 123 -15.43 -0.26 2.35
CA ALA A 123 -15.03 0.61 1.26
C ALA A 123 -13.63 1.16 1.54
N PHE A 124 -13.05 1.76 0.51
CA PHE A 124 -11.83 2.56 0.62
C PHE A 124 -12.10 3.94 0.05
N ALA A 125 -11.46 4.94 0.62
CA ALA A 125 -11.66 6.32 0.21
C ALA A 125 -10.34 7.08 0.26
N ILE A 126 -10.26 8.17 -0.49
CA ILE A 126 -9.09 9.05 -0.49
C ILE A 126 -9.57 10.48 -0.26
N THR A 127 -8.86 11.17 0.63
CA THR A 127 -9.05 12.58 0.90
C THR A 127 -7.74 13.33 0.73
N VAL A 128 -7.81 14.65 0.65
CA VAL A 128 -6.64 15.54 0.69
C VAL A 128 -6.48 16.04 2.12
N GLU A 129 -5.30 15.84 2.68
CA GLU A 129 -5.00 16.19 4.07
C GLU A 129 -3.72 17.02 4.15
N ASN A 130 -3.43 17.57 5.32
CA ASN A 130 -2.13 18.17 5.58
C ASN A 130 -1.04 17.07 5.58
N GLU A 131 0.21 17.47 5.33
CA GLU A 131 1.32 16.53 5.15
C GLU A 131 1.54 15.57 6.32
N THR A 132 1.10 15.93 7.51
CA THR A 132 1.19 15.06 8.69
C THR A 132 0.09 14.00 8.74
N GLY A 133 -0.86 14.05 7.82
CA GLY A 133 -2.04 13.19 7.84
C GLY A 133 -3.08 13.67 8.83
N ALA A 134 -4.20 12.98 8.88
CA ALA A 134 -5.31 13.29 9.78
C ALA A 134 -5.80 12.02 10.46
N ALA A 135 -6.42 12.17 11.62
CA ALA A 135 -7.02 11.05 12.35
C ALA A 135 -8.43 10.73 11.82
N ALA A 136 -9.08 11.70 11.18
CA ALA A 136 -10.39 11.55 10.57
C ALA A 136 -10.38 12.23 9.20
N PRO A 137 -11.15 11.72 8.22
CA PRO A 137 -11.16 12.29 6.87
C PRO A 137 -11.66 13.72 6.87
N THR A 138 -10.99 14.58 6.11
CA THR A 138 -11.44 15.94 5.81
C THR A 138 -12.25 15.92 4.52
N MET A 139 -13.47 16.35 4.58
CA MET A 139 -14.32 16.41 3.38
C MET A 139 -13.84 17.50 2.43
N PRO A 140 -14.03 17.32 1.13
CA PRO A 140 -14.74 16.20 0.50
C PRO A 140 -13.85 14.98 0.28
N ILE A 141 -14.48 13.81 0.13
CA ILE A 141 -13.83 12.59 -0.36
C ILE A 141 -13.57 12.78 -1.85
N VAL A 142 -12.32 12.60 -2.27
CA VAL A 142 -11.97 12.83 -3.68
C VAL A 142 -12.04 11.57 -4.53
N MET A 143 -11.88 10.40 -3.92
CA MET A 143 -12.05 9.10 -4.58
C MET A 143 -12.68 8.12 -3.62
N MET A 144 -13.44 7.18 -4.14
CA MET A 144 -14.07 6.14 -3.33
C MET A 144 -14.34 4.89 -4.16
N GLY A 145 -14.30 3.76 -3.48
CA GLY A 145 -14.69 2.48 -4.05
C GLY A 145 -15.23 1.57 -2.95
N ALA A 146 -16.34 0.92 -3.26
CA ALA A 146 -16.94 -0.04 -2.33
C ALA A 146 -16.39 -1.44 -2.60
N GLY A 147 -16.25 -2.22 -1.54
CA GLY A 147 -15.83 -3.61 -1.63
C GLY A 147 -16.87 -4.47 -2.31
N GLU A 148 -16.38 -5.46 -3.05
CA GLU A 148 -17.20 -6.50 -3.65
C GLU A 148 -17.12 -7.79 -2.87
#